data_511555f36e7d34fd0c83cd7b616b180a
#
_entry.id   511555f36e7d34fd0c83cd7b616b180a
#
_cell.length_a   1.000
_cell.length_b   1.000
_cell.length_c   1.000
_cell.angle_alpha   90.00
_cell.angle_beta   90.00
_cell.angle_gamma   90.00
#
_symmetry.space_group_name_H-M   'P 1'
#
loop_
_entity.id
_entity.type
_entity.pdbx_description
1 polymer ?
#
loop_
_entity_poly.entity_id
_entity_poly.type
_entity_poly.pdbx_seq_one_letter_code
_entity_poly.pdbx_strand_id
1 'polypeptide(L)'
;MTAPMRQHLSQQGVLARDPLPFAVCALGISQITAWGTSYYCLGVLAGPIAADTGWSRSLIFFGFTLALLAMGLVSTWTGRAIDNHGARGIMSFGTLLVSAGLVALSRVQSEAAYLAVWVFLGVGMRLCLYDAAFAALVQIVPSRGRTAISYLTLFGAFASTVFWIVGHFLNEALGWRQTLVLFAAR
;
A
#
# COMPACT_ATOMS: atom_id res chain seq x y z
N MET A 1 19.51 -17.51 -56.13
CA MET A 1 18.91 -18.20 -54.98
C MET A 1 19.90 -18.16 -53.84
N THR A 2 19.63 -17.44 -52.71
CA THR A 2 20.21 -17.58 -51.37
C THR A 2 20.25 -16.24 -50.64
N ALA A 3 19.13 -15.76 -50.11
CA ALA A 3 19.16 -14.68 -49.13
C ALA A 3 17.89 -14.53 -48.23
N PRO A 4 17.11 -15.56 -47.88
CA PRO A 4 16.15 -15.37 -46.81
C PRO A 4 16.47 -16.12 -45.50
N MET A 5 17.61 -16.86 -45.39
CA MET A 5 17.86 -17.75 -44.26
C MET A 5 18.74 -17.15 -43.14
N ARG A 6 19.27 -15.95 -43.35
CA ARG A 6 20.12 -15.29 -42.32
C ARG A 6 19.37 -14.31 -41.38
N GLN A 7 18.11 -13.98 -41.69
CA GLN A 7 17.33 -13.06 -40.86
C GLN A 7 16.60 -13.73 -39.68
N HIS A 8 16.49 -15.06 -39.66
CA HIS A 8 15.87 -15.80 -38.53
C HIS A 8 16.78 -16.12 -37.39
N LEU A 9 18.09 -15.94 -37.52
CA LEU A 9 19.07 -16.29 -36.45
C LEU A 9 19.51 -15.11 -35.57
N SER A 10 19.12 -13.87 -35.91
CA SER A 10 19.50 -12.69 -35.13
C SER A 10 18.51 -12.29 -34.04
N GLN A 11 17.39 -13.00 -33.89
CA GLN A 11 16.38 -12.73 -32.85
C GLN A 11 16.46 -13.70 -31.65
N GLN A 12 17.43 -14.59 -31.58
CA GLN A 12 17.61 -15.54 -30.46
C GLN A 12 18.76 -15.15 -29.54
N GLY A 13 18.92 -13.93 -29.17
CA GLY A 13 20.15 -13.53 -28.45
C GLY A 13 20.04 -12.52 -27.35
N VAL A 14 18.90 -12.33 -26.72
CA VAL A 14 18.84 -11.77 -25.36
C VAL A 14 17.74 -12.52 -24.63
N LEU A 15 18.09 -13.39 -23.72
CA LEU A 15 17.18 -13.91 -22.69
C LEU A 15 16.74 -12.73 -21.85
N ALA A 16 15.83 -11.91 -22.38
CA ALA A 16 15.13 -10.91 -21.58
C ALA A 16 14.41 -11.68 -20.49
N ARG A 17 14.94 -11.66 -19.27
CA ARG A 17 14.30 -12.24 -18.09
C ARG A 17 12.87 -11.74 -18.07
N ASP A 18 11.93 -12.67 -18.01
CA ASP A 18 10.53 -12.35 -17.88
C ASP A 18 10.32 -11.35 -16.72
N PRO A 19 9.83 -10.12 -16.96
CA PRO A 19 9.70 -9.12 -15.91
C PRO A 19 8.61 -9.45 -14.90
N LEU A 20 7.69 -10.39 -15.22
CA LEU A 20 6.54 -10.71 -14.40
C LEU A 20 6.89 -11.17 -12.97
N PRO A 21 7.74 -12.19 -12.74
CA PRO A 21 8.00 -12.66 -11.39
C PRO A 21 8.66 -11.59 -10.54
N PHE A 22 9.60 -10.83 -11.09
CA PHE A 22 10.26 -9.75 -10.36
C PHE A 22 9.28 -8.62 -10.00
N ALA A 23 8.44 -8.19 -10.95
CA ALA A 23 7.45 -7.13 -10.72
C ALA A 23 6.41 -7.57 -9.68
N VAL A 24 5.92 -8.81 -9.75
CA VAL A 24 4.95 -9.35 -8.79
C VAL A 24 5.57 -9.47 -7.40
N CYS A 25 6.79 -9.98 -7.27
CA CYS A 25 7.44 -10.10 -5.96
C CYS A 25 7.75 -8.72 -5.35
N ALA A 26 8.31 -7.80 -6.11
CA ALA A 26 8.65 -6.46 -5.63
C ALA A 26 7.40 -5.69 -5.18
N LEU A 27 6.36 -5.64 -6.02
CA LEU A 27 5.10 -5.01 -5.67
C LEU A 27 4.36 -5.80 -4.58
N GLY A 28 4.47 -7.13 -4.54
CA GLY A 28 3.88 -7.98 -3.52
C GLY A 28 4.40 -7.65 -2.12
N ILE A 29 5.71 -7.55 -1.95
CA ILE A 29 6.33 -7.14 -0.69
C ILE A 29 5.88 -5.72 -0.30
N SER A 30 5.89 -4.80 -1.28
CA SER A 30 5.39 -3.43 -1.07
C SER A 30 3.92 -3.43 -0.61
N GLN A 31 3.06 -4.26 -1.20
CA GLN A 31 1.65 -4.34 -0.83
C GLN A 31 1.43 -4.99 0.54
N ILE A 32 2.16 -6.06 0.89
CA ILE A 32 2.10 -6.62 2.25
C ILE A 32 2.39 -5.53 3.28
N THR A 33 3.47 -4.78 3.06
CA THR A 33 3.88 -3.69 3.97
C THR A 33 2.85 -2.57 3.98
N ALA A 34 2.38 -2.11 2.81
CA ALA A 34 1.44 -1.01 2.70
C ALA A 34 0.10 -1.32 3.37
N TRP A 35 -0.50 -2.47 3.09
CA TRP A 35 -1.74 -2.91 3.72
C TRP A 35 -1.57 -3.15 5.22
N GLY A 36 -0.48 -3.80 5.62
CA GLY A 36 -0.21 -4.13 7.01
C GLY A 36 -0.05 -2.89 7.89
N THR A 37 0.72 -1.92 7.44
CA THR A 37 1.04 -0.73 8.22
C THR A 37 -0.04 0.36 8.19
N SER A 38 -0.94 0.36 7.21
CA SER A 38 -1.97 1.39 7.09
C SER A 38 -3.39 0.87 7.33
N TYR A 39 -3.78 -0.21 6.68
CA TYR A 39 -5.14 -0.73 6.76
C TYR A 39 -5.34 -1.64 7.97
N TYR A 40 -4.45 -2.64 8.14
CA TYR A 40 -4.60 -3.65 9.17
C TYR A 40 -4.06 -3.24 10.54
N CYS A 41 -3.21 -2.21 10.61
CA CYS A 41 -2.62 -1.75 11.87
C CYS A 41 -3.66 -1.38 12.92
N LEU A 42 -4.80 -0.79 12.49
CA LEU A 42 -5.84 -0.39 13.43
C LEU A 42 -6.49 -1.59 14.14
N GLY A 43 -6.60 -2.74 13.47
CA GLY A 43 -7.13 -3.96 14.09
C GLY A 43 -6.35 -4.37 15.34
N VAL A 44 -5.04 -4.14 15.34
CA VAL A 44 -4.16 -4.44 16.48
C VAL A 44 -4.08 -3.28 17.46
N LEU A 45 -4.01 -2.05 16.97
CA LEU A 45 -3.71 -0.87 17.79
C LEU A 45 -4.94 -0.19 18.40
N ALA A 46 -6.17 -0.52 17.95
CA ALA A 46 -7.38 0.12 18.44
C ALA A 46 -7.59 -0.03 19.96
N GLY A 47 -7.29 -1.21 20.50
CA GLY A 47 -7.35 -1.45 21.95
C GLY A 47 -6.34 -0.61 22.73
N PRO A 48 -5.04 -0.68 22.41
CA PRO A 48 -4.00 0.17 22.98
C PRO A 48 -4.29 1.68 22.88
N ILE A 49 -4.78 2.16 21.73
CA ILE A 49 -5.17 3.56 21.56
C ILE A 49 -6.31 3.92 22.51
N ALA A 50 -7.36 3.11 22.60
CA ALA A 50 -8.48 3.36 23.50
C ALA A 50 -8.04 3.40 24.97
N ALA A 51 -7.13 2.51 25.38
CA ALA A 51 -6.61 2.44 26.73
C ALA A 51 -5.74 3.67 27.12
N ASP A 52 -4.93 4.15 26.18
CA ASP A 52 -4.04 5.30 26.41
C ASP A 52 -4.79 6.64 26.36
N THR A 53 -5.73 6.79 25.46
CA THR A 53 -6.41 8.07 25.21
C THR A 53 -7.73 8.23 25.95
N GLY A 54 -8.33 7.13 26.40
CA GLY A 54 -9.69 7.11 26.96
C GLY A 54 -10.80 7.26 25.89
N TRP A 55 -10.46 7.28 24.62
CA TRP A 55 -11.44 7.43 23.54
C TRP A 55 -12.26 6.17 23.34
N SER A 56 -13.51 6.36 22.93
CA SER A 56 -14.39 5.22 22.63
C SER A 56 -13.89 4.44 21.41
N ARG A 57 -14.09 3.12 21.43
CA ARG A 57 -13.79 2.29 20.26
C ARG A 57 -14.54 2.74 19.02
N SER A 58 -15.77 3.22 19.18
CA SER A 58 -16.57 3.75 18.07
C SER A 58 -15.90 4.94 17.40
N LEU A 59 -15.34 5.89 18.17
CA LEU A 59 -14.58 7.01 17.63
C LEU A 59 -13.35 6.53 16.87
N ILE A 60 -12.61 5.58 17.44
CA ILE A 60 -11.39 5.06 16.84
C ILE A 60 -11.68 4.43 15.47
N PHE A 61 -12.70 3.57 15.37
CA PHE A 61 -13.09 2.98 14.10
C PHE A 61 -13.78 3.99 13.15
N PHE A 62 -14.42 5.03 13.70
CA PHE A 62 -14.98 6.11 12.88
C PHE A 62 -13.89 6.87 12.12
N GLY A 63 -12.72 7.09 12.72
CA GLY A 63 -11.56 7.64 12.02
C GLY A 63 -11.20 6.82 10.77
N PHE A 64 -11.16 5.50 10.91
CA PHE A 64 -10.91 4.60 9.78
C PHE A 64 -12.03 4.66 8.72
N THR A 65 -13.29 4.79 9.14
CA THR A 65 -14.40 4.99 8.21
C THR A 65 -14.23 6.26 7.38
N LEU A 66 -13.78 7.36 8.01
CA LEU A 66 -13.46 8.61 7.30
C LEU A 66 -12.31 8.41 6.29
N ALA A 67 -11.30 7.61 6.64
CA ALA A 67 -10.24 7.28 5.68
C ALA A 67 -10.79 6.53 4.45
N LEU A 68 -11.68 5.57 4.64
CA LEU A 68 -12.32 4.83 3.53
C LEU A 68 -13.18 5.75 2.67
N LEU A 69 -13.91 6.69 3.28
CA LEU A 69 -14.67 7.70 2.54
C LEU A 69 -13.74 8.61 1.73
N ALA A 70 -12.64 9.09 2.32
CA ALA A 70 -11.64 9.88 1.62
C ALA A 70 -11.02 9.12 0.44
N MET A 71 -10.69 7.82 0.63
CA MET A 71 -10.25 6.93 -0.46
C MET A 71 -11.25 6.91 -1.61
N GLY A 72 -12.54 6.76 -1.31
CA GLY A 72 -13.60 6.75 -2.31
C GLY A 72 -13.70 8.07 -3.07
N LEU A 73 -13.71 9.19 -2.36
CA LEU A 73 -13.84 10.53 -2.94
C LEU A 73 -12.70 10.90 -3.89
N VAL A 74 -11.47 10.54 -3.55
CA VAL A 74 -10.30 10.85 -4.41
C VAL A 74 -10.04 9.80 -5.50
N SER A 75 -10.85 8.74 -5.57
CA SER A 75 -10.64 7.60 -6.47
C SER A 75 -10.50 8.00 -7.94
N THR A 76 -11.43 8.81 -8.45
CA THR A 76 -11.43 9.25 -9.85
C THR A 76 -10.22 10.11 -10.18
N TRP A 77 -9.80 10.96 -9.25
CA TRP A 77 -8.62 11.82 -9.44
C TRP A 77 -7.33 11.00 -9.43
N THR A 78 -7.26 10.01 -8.54
CA THR A 78 -6.12 9.08 -8.49
C THR A 78 -5.98 8.31 -9.81
N GLY A 79 -7.06 7.78 -10.37
CA GLY A 79 -7.04 7.09 -11.66
C GLY A 79 -6.47 7.99 -12.76
N ARG A 80 -7.01 9.20 -12.92
CA ARG A 80 -6.50 10.18 -13.89
C ARG A 80 -5.03 10.56 -13.67
N ALA A 81 -4.61 10.70 -12.42
CA ALA A 81 -3.22 11.01 -12.09
C ALA A 81 -2.28 9.87 -12.50
N ILE A 82 -2.69 8.62 -12.30
CA ILE A 82 -1.94 7.43 -12.72
C ILE A 82 -1.86 7.35 -14.25
N ASP A 83 -2.95 7.62 -14.95
CA ASP A 83 -2.98 7.60 -16.41
C ASP A 83 -2.06 8.67 -17.03
N ASN A 84 -1.99 9.84 -16.41
CA ASN A 84 -1.20 10.98 -16.91
C ASN A 84 0.28 10.94 -16.51
N HIS A 85 0.60 10.47 -15.30
CA HIS A 85 1.94 10.57 -14.71
C HIS A 85 2.60 9.20 -14.45
N GLY A 86 1.88 8.12 -14.73
CA GLY A 86 2.32 6.76 -14.45
C GLY A 86 2.17 6.34 -12.98
N ALA A 87 1.97 5.04 -12.75
CA ALA A 87 1.68 4.50 -11.43
C ALA A 87 2.85 4.65 -10.44
N ARG A 88 4.11 4.55 -10.90
CA ARG A 88 5.30 4.58 -10.04
C ARG A 88 5.40 5.87 -9.21
N GLY A 89 5.27 7.03 -9.85
CA GLY A 89 5.36 8.33 -9.17
C GLY A 89 4.24 8.52 -8.16
N ILE A 90 3.02 8.17 -8.56
CA ILE A 90 1.83 8.28 -7.72
C ILE A 90 1.92 7.37 -6.49
N MET A 91 2.36 6.11 -6.67
CA MET A 91 2.56 5.18 -5.55
C MET A 91 3.63 5.66 -4.58
N SER A 92 4.76 6.16 -5.08
CA SER A 92 5.84 6.71 -4.23
C SER A 92 5.34 7.89 -3.42
N PHE A 93 4.60 8.81 -4.04
CA PHE A 93 3.99 9.93 -3.35
C PHE A 93 2.96 9.48 -2.30
N GLY A 94 2.10 8.52 -2.65
CA GLY A 94 1.14 7.93 -1.72
C GLY A 94 1.82 7.29 -0.50
N THR A 95 2.93 6.58 -0.73
CA THR A 95 3.73 5.98 0.36
C THR A 95 4.29 7.05 1.31
N LEU A 96 4.80 8.15 0.77
CA LEU A 96 5.27 9.29 1.58
C LEU A 96 4.13 9.92 2.40
N LEU A 97 2.96 10.10 1.79
CA LEU A 97 1.79 10.60 2.51
C LEU A 97 1.37 9.67 3.65
N VAL A 98 1.33 8.37 3.41
CA VAL A 98 0.98 7.40 4.48
C VAL A 98 2.05 7.40 5.57
N SER A 99 3.34 7.45 5.23
CA SER A 99 4.41 7.57 6.22
C SER A 99 4.27 8.83 7.07
N ALA A 100 4.05 9.98 6.44
CA ALA A 100 3.79 11.25 7.15
C ALA A 100 2.53 11.17 8.03
N GLY A 101 1.46 10.56 7.52
CA GLY A 101 0.21 10.34 8.25
C GLY A 101 0.38 9.45 9.48
N LEU A 102 1.16 8.37 9.38
CA LEU A 102 1.46 7.48 10.52
C LEU A 102 2.28 8.20 11.60
N VAL A 103 3.26 9.01 11.20
CA VAL A 103 3.99 9.88 12.16
C VAL A 103 3.06 10.89 12.79
N ALA A 104 2.19 11.53 12.03
CA ALA A 104 1.19 12.45 12.57
C ALA A 104 0.24 11.73 13.54
N LEU A 105 -0.24 10.53 13.18
CA LEU A 105 -1.11 9.72 14.01
C LEU A 105 -0.46 9.35 15.35
N SER A 106 0.85 9.09 15.36
CA SER A 106 1.60 8.80 16.59
C SER A 106 1.67 9.99 17.55
N ARG A 107 1.41 11.21 17.09
CA ARG A 107 1.51 12.47 17.87
C ARG A 107 0.15 13.07 18.23
N VAL A 108 -0.96 12.46 17.83
CA VAL A 108 -2.30 13.00 18.12
C VAL A 108 -2.59 13.03 19.60
N GLN A 109 -3.25 14.12 20.05
CA GLN A 109 -3.67 14.34 21.44
C GLN A 109 -5.15 14.73 21.54
N SER A 110 -5.85 14.92 20.42
CA SER A 110 -7.27 15.26 20.38
C SER A 110 -8.02 14.43 19.36
N GLU A 111 -9.30 14.20 19.61
CA GLU A 111 -10.19 13.45 18.73
C GLU A 111 -10.28 14.08 17.34
N ALA A 112 -10.37 15.42 17.27
CA ALA A 112 -10.45 16.13 16.00
C ALA A 112 -9.17 15.94 15.15
N ALA A 113 -7.99 16.02 15.78
CA ALA A 113 -6.72 15.76 15.10
C ALA A 113 -6.63 14.30 14.64
N TYR A 114 -7.08 13.35 15.45
CA TYR A 114 -7.14 11.94 15.11
C TYR A 114 -7.98 11.70 13.85
N LEU A 115 -9.20 12.23 13.80
CA LEU A 115 -10.10 12.09 12.67
C LEU A 115 -9.53 12.75 11.40
N ALA A 116 -8.94 13.95 11.53
CA ALA A 116 -8.32 14.65 10.40
C ALA A 116 -7.12 13.86 9.82
N VAL A 117 -6.29 13.28 10.67
CA VAL A 117 -5.16 12.45 10.22
C VAL A 117 -5.64 11.18 9.50
N TRP A 118 -6.75 10.58 9.91
CA TRP A 118 -7.32 9.44 9.19
C TRP A 118 -7.84 9.82 7.81
N VAL A 119 -8.44 10.99 7.64
CA VAL A 119 -8.81 11.50 6.30
C VAL A 119 -7.58 11.65 5.42
N PHE A 120 -6.50 12.23 5.96
CA PHE A 120 -5.23 12.38 5.26
C PHE A 120 -4.62 11.02 4.88
N LEU A 121 -4.61 10.06 5.81
CA LEU A 121 -4.17 8.69 5.56
C LEU A 121 -4.99 8.02 4.44
N GLY A 122 -6.29 8.23 4.41
CA GLY A 122 -7.17 7.72 3.36
C GLY A 122 -6.75 8.17 1.96
N VAL A 123 -6.40 9.44 1.80
CA VAL A 123 -5.87 9.95 0.53
C VAL A 123 -4.56 9.23 0.15
N GLY A 124 -3.61 9.13 1.08
CA GLY A 124 -2.35 8.43 0.85
C GLY A 124 -2.54 6.95 0.51
N MET A 125 -3.42 6.25 1.23
CA MET A 125 -3.77 4.85 1.00
C MET A 125 -4.32 4.63 -0.41
N ARG A 126 -5.18 5.52 -0.91
CA ARG A 126 -5.72 5.42 -2.27
C ARG A 126 -4.62 5.48 -3.33
N LEU A 127 -3.59 6.26 -3.09
CA LEU A 127 -2.49 6.46 -4.05
C LEU A 127 -1.48 5.29 -4.07
N CYS A 128 -1.39 4.47 -3.02
CA CYS A 128 -0.34 3.44 -2.92
C CYS A 128 -0.83 2.00 -2.76
N LEU A 129 -2.13 1.77 -2.48
CA LEU A 129 -2.67 0.42 -2.33
C LEU A 129 -3.00 -0.22 -3.69
N TYR A 130 -3.82 -1.26 -3.69
CA TYR A 130 -4.04 -2.16 -4.83
C TYR A 130 -4.34 -1.48 -6.16
N ASP A 131 -5.19 -0.45 -6.19
CA ASP A 131 -5.58 0.16 -7.47
C ASP A 131 -4.37 0.72 -8.23
N ALA A 132 -3.48 1.41 -7.51
CA ALA A 132 -2.25 1.93 -8.08
C ALA A 132 -1.26 0.82 -8.44
N ALA A 133 -1.17 -0.23 -7.59
CA ALA A 133 -0.30 -1.37 -7.83
C ALA A 133 -0.77 -2.22 -9.03
N PHE A 134 -2.08 -2.40 -9.21
CA PHE A 134 -2.64 -3.09 -10.38
C PHE A 134 -2.37 -2.31 -11.66
N ALA A 135 -2.56 -0.99 -11.64
CA ALA A 135 -2.21 -0.14 -12.77
C ALA A 135 -0.72 -0.25 -13.12
N ALA A 136 0.17 -0.24 -12.11
CA ALA A 136 1.60 -0.43 -12.31
C ALA A 136 1.92 -1.79 -12.96
N LEU A 137 1.30 -2.87 -12.50
CA LEU A 137 1.50 -4.20 -13.09
C LEU A 137 1.04 -4.28 -14.54
N VAL A 138 -0.12 -3.71 -14.85
CA VAL A 138 -0.64 -3.69 -16.23
C VAL A 138 0.28 -2.87 -17.14
N GLN A 139 0.87 -1.79 -16.65
CA GLN A 139 1.86 -1.01 -17.40
C GLN A 139 3.16 -1.79 -17.65
N ILE A 140 3.61 -2.62 -16.69
CA ILE A 140 4.86 -3.41 -16.81
C ILE A 140 4.66 -4.66 -17.68
N VAL A 141 3.54 -5.37 -17.54
CA VAL A 141 3.25 -6.65 -18.21
C VAL A 141 1.86 -6.66 -18.85
N PRO A 142 1.61 -5.84 -19.89
CA PRO A 142 0.28 -5.67 -20.47
C PRO A 142 -0.37 -6.98 -20.94
N SER A 143 0.43 -7.87 -21.54
CA SER A 143 -0.05 -9.14 -22.10
C SER A 143 -0.52 -10.16 -21.03
N ARG A 144 -0.08 -10.00 -19.77
CA ARG A 144 -0.39 -10.91 -18.65
C ARG A 144 -0.94 -10.19 -17.42
N GLY A 145 -1.53 -9.03 -17.59
CA GLY A 145 -2.02 -8.18 -16.51
C GLY A 145 -2.97 -8.90 -15.55
N ARG A 146 -3.92 -9.71 -16.06
CA ARG A 146 -4.85 -10.49 -15.21
C ARG A 146 -4.12 -11.47 -14.29
N THR A 147 -3.18 -12.23 -14.83
CA THR A 147 -2.38 -13.19 -14.06
C THR A 147 -1.52 -12.49 -13.02
N ALA A 148 -0.91 -11.36 -13.39
CA ALA A 148 -0.11 -10.54 -12.48
C ALA A 148 -0.94 -10.00 -11.31
N ILE A 149 -2.14 -9.48 -11.56
CA ILE A 149 -3.07 -9.03 -10.53
C ILE A 149 -3.45 -10.17 -9.58
N SER A 150 -3.78 -11.36 -10.12
CA SER A 150 -4.13 -12.52 -9.28
C SER A 150 -2.99 -12.92 -8.35
N TYR A 151 -1.75 -12.91 -8.83
CA TYR A 151 -0.60 -13.19 -7.97
C TYR A 151 -0.39 -12.08 -6.92
N LEU A 152 -0.55 -10.82 -7.29
CA LEU A 152 -0.39 -9.71 -6.35
C LEU A 152 -1.43 -9.75 -5.22
N THR A 153 -2.67 -10.13 -5.52
CA THR A 153 -3.71 -10.26 -4.48
C THR A 153 -3.39 -11.33 -3.45
N LEU A 154 -2.68 -12.42 -3.85
CA LEU A 154 -2.22 -13.43 -2.91
C LEU A 154 -1.23 -12.85 -1.88
N PHE A 155 -0.32 -11.98 -2.31
CA PHE A 155 0.59 -11.30 -1.37
C PHE A 155 -0.18 -10.47 -0.35
N GLY A 156 -1.16 -9.69 -0.78
CA GLY A 156 -1.94 -8.87 0.15
C GLY A 156 -2.79 -9.67 1.13
N ALA A 157 -3.20 -10.90 0.79
CA ALA A 157 -3.89 -11.78 1.71
C ALA A 157 -3.03 -12.13 2.94
N PHE A 158 -1.70 -12.18 2.80
CA PHE A 158 -0.78 -12.41 3.91
C PHE A 158 -0.54 -11.16 4.78
N ALA A 159 -0.88 -9.96 4.30
CA ALA A 159 -0.60 -8.73 5.02
C ALA A 159 -1.24 -8.72 6.42
N SER A 160 -2.48 -9.15 6.56
CA SER A 160 -3.16 -9.21 7.86
C SER A 160 -2.46 -10.16 8.81
N THR A 161 -2.13 -11.38 8.38
CA THR A 161 -1.47 -12.39 9.22
C THR A 161 -0.12 -11.91 9.72
N VAL A 162 0.71 -11.37 8.81
CA VAL A 162 2.05 -10.88 9.16
C VAL A 162 1.97 -9.69 10.11
N PHE A 163 1.16 -8.69 9.77
CA PHE A 163 1.13 -7.43 10.53
C PHE A 163 0.29 -7.48 11.80
N TRP A 164 -0.58 -8.47 11.97
CA TRP A 164 -1.17 -8.76 13.28
C TRP A 164 -0.11 -9.21 14.28
N ILE A 165 0.75 -10.12 13.87
CA ILE A 165 1.84 -10.64 14.71
C ILE A 165 2.87 -9.54 14.97
N VAL A 166 3.37 -8.90 13.93
CA VAL A 166 4.39 -7.83 14.04
C VAL A 166 3.86 -6.66 14.87
N GLY A 167 2.64 -6.21 14.60
CA GLY A 167 2.01 -5.09 15.30
C GLY A 167 1.78 -5.40 16.78
N HIS A 168 1.38 -6.63 17.12
CA HIS A 168 1.20 -7.05 18.48
C HIS A 168 2.52 -6.99 19.26
N PHE A 169 3.57 -7.65 18.77
CA PHE A 169 4.88 -7.64 19.44
C PHE A 169 5.50 -6.24 19.55
N LEU A 170 5.40 -5.43 18.52
CA LEU A 170 5.89 -4.06 18.55
C LEU A 170 5.12 -3.20 19.56
N ASN A 171 3.79 -3.37 19.60
CA ASN A 171 2.98 -2.64 20.56
C ASN A 171 3.27 -3.05 22.01
N GLU A 172 3.49 -4.34 22.30
CA GLU A 172 3.88 -4.80 23.64
C GLU A 172 5.25 -4.27 24.07
N ALA A 173 6.20 -4.23 23.14
CA ALA A 173 7.57 -3.79 23.45
C ALA A 173 7.73 -2.27 23.54
N LEU A 174 7.02 -1.50 22.71
CA LEU A 174 7.30 -0.06 22.49
C LEU A 174 6.06 0.83 22.68
N GLY A 175 4.87 0.24 22.74
CA GLY A 175 3.61 0.97 22.73
C GLY A 175 3.16 1.39 21.33
N TRP A 176 1.88 1.75 21.21
CA TRP A 176 1.24 2.01 19.90
C TRP A 176 1.83 3.21 19.15
N ARG A 177 2.25 4.27 19.86
CA ARG A 177 2.81 5.48 19.24
C ARG A 177 4.13 5.18 18.53
N GLN A 178 5.03 4.44 19.15
CA GLN A 178 6.32 4.09 18.55
C GLN A 178 6.15 3.01 17.47
N THR A 179 5.20 2.10 17.62
CA THR A 179 4.83 1.14 16.59
C THR A 179 4.41 1.86 15.29
N LEU A 180 3.61 2.92 15.39
CA LEU A 180 3.24 3.73 14.22
C LEU A 180 4.43 4.45 13.58
N VAL A 181 5.38 4.95 14.37
CA VAL A 181 6.62 5.56 13.84
C VAL A 181 7.46 4.52 13.09
N LEU A 182 7.60 3.31 13.63
CA LEU A 182 8.30 2.22 12.94
C LEU A 182 7.57 1.82 11.65
N PHE A 183 6.26 1.77 11.66
CA PHE A 183 5.47 1.51 10.44
C PHE A 183 5.60 2.61 9.39
N ALA A 184 5.90 3.83 9.80
CA ALA A 184 6.16 4.94 8.88
C ALA A 184 7.52 4.86 8.18
N ALA A 185 8.49 4.15 8.75
CA ALA A 185 9.87 4.02 8.22
C ALA A 185 10.01 2.99 7.06
N ARG A 186 8.91 2.49 6.51
CA ARG A 186 8.81 1.45 5.45
C ARG A 186 9.36 1.87 4.08
#